data_887d3a1fc94393cb09741c99114d2c4f
#
_entry.id   887d3a1fc94393cb09741c99114d2c4f
#
_cell.length_a   1.000
_cell.length_b   1.000
_cell.length_c   1.000
_cell.angle_alpha   90.00
_cell.angle_beta   90.00
_cell.angle_gamma   90.00
#
_symmetry.space_group_name_H-M   'P 1'
#
loop_
_entity.id
_entity.type
_entity.pdbx_description
1 polymer ?
#
loop_
_entity_poly.entity_id
_entity_poly.type
_entity_poly.pdbx_seq_one_letter_code
_entity_poly.pdbx_strand_id
1 'polypeptide(L)'
;MLTYMLDTNICIYVMKNYPPNLLEKFNALAEELCISSITLGELHYGAEKSARRVDDLTAIQHFVARLDVLAFEAKAAAHYGQVRAELERAGAPCGPHDMQIGGHARSEGLVVITNNMREFSRMPGIRAENWA
;
A
#
# COMPACT_ATOMS: atom_id res chain seq x y z
N MET A 1 -13.69 10.94 -3.88
CA MET A 1 -13.71 9.54 -4.31
C MET A 1 -12.29 8.98 -4.27
N LEU A 2 -12.12 7.82 -3.66
CA LEU A 2 -10.80 7.19 -3.60
C LEU A 2 -10.42 6.61 -4.97
N THR A 3 -9.16 6.78 -5.34
CA THR A 3 -8.62 6.32 -6.63
C THR A 3 -7.36 5.49 -6.44
N TYR A 4 -6.54 5.79 -5.45
CA TYR A 4 -5.22 5.21 -5.29
C TYR A 4 -5.03 4.60 -3.91
N MET A 5 -4.40 3.42 -3.87
CA MET A 5 -3.97 2.78 -2.62
C MET A 5 -2.45 2.73 -2.61
N LEU A 6 -1.83 3.33 -1.60
CA LEU A 6 -0.36 3.37 -1.48
C LEU A 6 0.15 2.07 -0.85
N ASP A 7 1.23 1.52 -1.40
CA ASP A 7 1.89 0.41 -0.73
C ASP A 7 2.77 0.92 0.43
N THR A 8 3.28 0.00 1.23
CA THR A 8 4.00 0.33 2.45
C THR A 8 5.26 1.16 2.20
N ASN A 9 6.05 0.81 1.18
CA ASN A 9 7.30 1.53 0.89
C ASN A 9 7.03 2.97 0.43
N ILE A 10 5.99 3.18 -0.36
CA ILE A 10 5.59 4.53 -0.78
C ILE A 10 5.21 5.38 0.43
N CYS A 11 4.47 4.80 1.40
CA CYS A 11 4.13 5.49 2.64
C CYS A 11 5.38 5.95 3.39
N ILE A 12 6.38 5.07 3.50
CA ILE A 12 7.64 5.39 4.17
C ILE A 12 8.35 6.54 3.46
N TYR A 13 8.39 6.51 2.11
CA TYR A 13 9.00 7.58 1.33
C TYR A 13 8.29 8.91 1.55
N VAL A 14 6.97 8.92 1.55
CA VAL A 14 6.20 10.15 1.82
C VAL A 14 6.51 10.69 3.21
N MET A 15 6.56 9.83 4.22
CA MET A 15 6.88 10.25 5.59
C MET A 15 8.29 10.82 5.71
N LYS A 16 9.23 10.38 4.86
CA LYS A 16 10.60 10.88 4.81
C LYS A 16 10.76 12.09 3.87
N ASN A 17 9.68 12.53 3.24
CA ASN A 17 9.68 13.64 2.29
C ASN A 17 10.63 13.42 1.11
N TYR A 18 10.72 12.20 0.62
CA TYR A 18 11.64 11.84 -0.47
C TYR A 18 11.05 10.73 -1.35
N PRO A 19 11.16 10.81 -2.67
CA PRO A 19 11.67 11.98 -3.44
C PRO A 19 10.64 13.13 -3.47
N PRO A 20 11.08 14.37 -3.73
CA PRO A 20 10.18 15.54 -3.68
C PRO A 20 8.97 15.46 -4.61
N ASN A 21 9.12 14.88 -5.80
CA ASN A 21 8.04 14.74 -6.76
C ASN A 21 6.93 13.82 -6.24
N LEU A 22 7.28 12.81 -5.45
CA LEU A 22 6.30 11.93 -4.81
C LEU A 22 5.48 12.70 -3.78
N LEU A 23 6.14 13.51 -2.95
CA LEU A 23 5.46 14.33 -1.95
C LEU A 23 4.52 15.33 -2.61
N GLU A 24 4.92 15.93 -3.72
CA GLU A 24 4.05 16.84 -4.46
C GLU A 24 2.78 16.14 -4.95
N LYS A 25 2.90 14.94 -5.52
CA LYS A 25 1.74 14.16 -5.96
C LYS A 25 0.86 13.76 -4.77
N PHE A 26 1.48 13.34 -3.68
CA PHE A 26 0.75 12.99 -2.46
C PHE A 26 -0.10 14.17 -1.99
N ASN A 27 0.48 15.36 -1.92
CA ASN A 27 -0.24 16.55 -1.46
C ASN A 27 -1.34 16.96 -2.45
N ALA A 28 -1.11 16.84 -3.74
CA ALA A 28 -2.07 17.23 -4.76
C ALA A 28 -3.28 16.30 -4.82
N LEU A 29 -3.09 15.01 -4.48
CA LEU A 29 -4.12 13.98 -4.63
C LEU A 29 -4.63 13.43 -3.29
N ALA A 30 -4.36 14.13 -2.18
CA ALA A 30 -4.60 13.62 -0.82
C ALA A 30 -6.02 13.07 -0.61
N GLU A 31 -7.03 13.71 -1.19
CA GLU A 31 -8.43 13.29 -1.03
C GLU A 31 -8.76 11.99 -1.78
N GLU A 32 -7.90 11.56 -2.70
CA GLU A 32 -8.09 10.35 -3.48
C GLU A 32 -7.27 9.18 -2.97
N LEU A 33 -6.54 9.35 -1.88
CA LEU A 33 -5.55 8.38 -1.40
C LEU A 33 -6.05 7.59 -0.20
N CYS A 34 -5.70 6.31 -0.18
CA CYS A 34 -5.93 5.45 0.96
C CYS A 34 -4.77 4.49 1.14
N ILE A 35 -4.78 3.81 2.28
CA ILE A 35 -3.93 2.65 2.53
C ILE A 35 -4.82 1.51 3.05
N SER A 36 -4.34 0.29 2.87
CA SER A 36 -4.92 -0.89 3.50
C SER A 36 -4.56 -0.92 4.98
N SER A 37 -5.41 -1.50 5.82
CA SER A 37 -5.04 -1.79 7.21
C SER A 37 -3.85 -2.75 7.29
N ILE A 38 -3.58 -3.55 6.24
CA ILE A 38 -2.36 -4.37 6.14
C ILE A 38 -1.13 -3.45 6.13
N THR A 39 -1.13 -2.41 5.30
CA THR A 39 -0.06 -1.42 5.26
C THR A 39 0.12 -0.72 6.62
N LEU A 40 -0.99 -0.33 7.23
CA LEU A 40 -0.94 0.29 8.56
C LEU A 40 -0.25 -0.63 9.56
N GLY A 41 -0.58 -1.93 9.55
CA GLY A 41 0.07 -2.92 10.41
C GLY A 41 1.57 -3.02 10.18
N GLU A 42 2.00 -2.97 8.93
CA GLU A 42 3.43 -2.98 8.59
C GLU A 42 4.15 -1.74 9.08
N LEU A 43 3.51 -0.57 8.96
CA LEU A 43 4.06 0.68 9.48
C LEU A 43 4.21 0.62 11.01
N HIS A 44 3.19 0.13 11.71
CA HIS A 44 3.25 -0.04 13.16
C HIS A 44 4.34 -1.02 13.58
N TYR A 45 4.46 -2.15 12.87
CA TYR A 45 5.52 -3.11 13.16
C TYR A 45 6.90 -2.44 13.04
N GLY A 46 7.14 -1.70 11.98
CA GLY A 46 8.39 -0.99 11.78
C GLY A 46 8.69 0.01 12.91
N ALA A 47 7.67 0.75 13.34
CA ALA A 47 7.80 1.72 14.43
C ALA A 47 8.06 1.04 15.79
N GLU A 48 7.34 -0.06 16.07
CA GLU A 48 7.49 -0.76 17.36
C GLU A 48 8.88 -1.32 17.57
N LYS A 49 9.55 -1.77 16.51
CA LYS A 49 10.93 -2.29 16.62
C LYS A 49 12.00 -1.23 16.45
N SER A 50 11.62 0.03 16.20
CA SER A 50 12.57 1.12 15.95
C SER A 50 13.22 1.60 17.24
N ALA A 51 14.48 2.07 17.13
CA ALA A 51 15.17 2.75 18.23
C ALA A 51 14.51 4.10 18.56
N ARG A 52 13.68 4.63 17.65
CA ARG A 52 12.95 5.89 17.80
C ARG A 52 11.44 5.63 17.83
N ARG A 53 11.03 4.66 18.61
CA ARG A 53 9.67 4.15 18.65
C ARG A 53 8.61 5.26 18.81
N VAL A 54 8.78 6.15 19.79
CA VAL A 54 7.80 7.20 20.08
C VAL A 54 7.69 8.17 18.90
N ASP A 55 8.83 8.60 18.36
CA ASP A 55 8.84 9.51 17.20
C ASP A 55 8.19 8.87 15.99
N ASP A 56 8.50 7.60 15.72
CA ASP A 56 7.96 6.89 14.57
C ASP A 56 6.46 6.64 14.70
N LEU A 57 5.97 6.31 15.90
CA LEU A 57 4.53 6.17 16.13
C LEU A 57 3.80 7.51 15.93
N THR A 58 4.39 8.60 16.37
CA THR A 58 3.83 9.94 16.17
C THR A 58 3.79 10.28 14.68
N ALA A 59 4.83 9.94 13.93
CA ALA A 59 4.89 10.18 12.49
C ALA A 59 3.79 9.40 11.76
N ILE A 60 3.53 8.16 12.15
CA ILE A 60 2.44 7.36 11.58
C ILE A 60 1.10 8.05 11.86
N GLN A 61 0.88 8.49 13.08
CA GLN A 61 -0.37 9.16 13.47
C GLN A 61 -0.64 10.39 12.60
N HIS A 62 0.38 11.22 12.36
CA HIS A 62 0.26 12.40 11.50
C HIS A 62 0.03 12.03 10.04
N PHE A 63 0.68 10.97 9.58
CA PHE A 63 0.54 10.50 8.21
C PHE A 63 -0.88 10.01 7.93
N VAL A 64 -1.41 9.12 8.77
CA VAL A 64 -2.75 8.54 8.53
C VAL A 64 -3.88 9.55 8.70
N ALA A 65 -3.64 10.66 9.41
CA ALA A 65 -4.62 11.74 9.52
C ALA A 65 -4.87 12.44 8.16
N ARG A 66 -4.01 12.21 7.17
CA ARG A 66 -4.06 12.87 5.86
C ARG A 66 -4.73 12.03 4.77
N LEU A 67 -5.11 10.79 5.07
CA LEU A 67 -5.69 9.88 4.09
C LEU A 67 -6.67 8.90 4.78
N ASP A 68 -7.32 8.06 3.99
CA ASP A 68 -8.24 7.05 4.52
C ASP A 68 -7.49 5.72 4.73
N VAL A 69 -7.88 5.01 5.78
CA VAL A 69 -7.44 3.64 6.03
C VAL A 69 -8.62 2.71 5.75
N LEU A 70 -8.47 1.80 4.80
CA LEU A 70 -9.51 0.82 4.47
C LEU A 70 -9.23 -0.50 5.18
N ALA A 71 -10.25 -1.02 5.85
CA ALA A 71 -10.14 -2.31 6.53
C ALA A 71 -10.04 -3.43 5.51
N PHE A 72 -9.09 -4.35 5.72
CA PHE A 72 -8.95 -5.55 4.91
C PHE A 72 -9.97 -6.58 5.41
N GLU A 73 -11.09 -6.68 4.68
CA GLU A 73 -12.22 -7.51 5.10
C GLU A 73 -12.47 -8.65 4.11
N ALA A 74 -13.63 -9.29 4.20
CA ALA A 74 -13.92 -10.51 3.44
C ALA A 74 -13.77 -10.37 1.94
N LYS A 75 -14.20 -9.24 1.37
CA LYS A 75 -14.08 -8.98 -0.07
C LYS A 75 -12.60 -8.89 -0.50
N ALA A 76 -11.79 -8.20 0.27
CA ALA A 76 -10.36 -8.10 0.01
C ALA A 76 -9.69 -9.47 0.17
N ALA A 77 -10.09 -10.25 1.17
CA ALA A 77 -9.57 -11.59 1.40
C ALA A 77 -9.86 -12.52 0.21
N ALA A 78 -11.06 -12.44 -0.36
CA ALA A 78 -11.42 -13.24 -1.53
C ALA A 78 -10.54 -12.89 -2.74
N HIS A 79 -10.34 -11.61 -3.01
CA HIS A 79 -9.48 -11.16 -4.10
C HIS A 79 -8.02 -11.58 -3.88
N TYR A 80 -7.53 -11.47 -2.64
CA TYR A 80 -6.20 -11.94 -2.28
C TYR A 80 -6.02 -13.42 -2.61
N GLY A 81 -7.00 -14.26 -2.25
CA GLY A 81 -6.94 -15.68 -2.52
C GLY A 81 -6.86 -15.98 -4.02
N GLN A 82 -7.64 -15.28 -4.83
CA GLN A 82 -7.61 -15.41 -6.28
C GLN A 82 -6.25 -15.02 -6.86
N VAL A 83 -5.72 -13.88 -6.45
CA VAL A 83 -4.42 -13.36 -6.92
C VAL A 83 -3.32 -14.36 -6.58
N ARG A 84 -3.27 -14.81 -5.35
CA ARG A 84 -2.24 -15.74 -4.87
C ARG A 84 -2.29 -17.08 -5.62
N ALA A 85 -3.48 -17.65 -5.78
CA ALA A 85 -3.64 -18.92 -6.48
C ALA A 85 -3.18 -18.84 -7.94
N GLU A 86 -3.53 -17.75 -8.62
CA GLU A 86 -3.10 -17.55 -10.01
C GLU A 86 -1.58 -17.37 -10.14
N LEU A 87 -0.99 -16.60 -9.23
CA LEU A 87 0.46 -16.41 -9.24
C LEU A 87 1.21 -17.71 -8.97
N GLU A 88 0.73 -18.52 -8.04
CA GLU A 88 1.34 -19.83 -7.76
C GLU A 88 1.23 -20.78 -8.96
N ARG A 89 0.07 -20.81 -9.61
CA ARG A 89 -0.11 -21.61 -10.84
C ARG A 89 0.81 -21.16 -11.97
N ALA A 90 1.08 -19.87 -12.05
CA ALA A 90 1.98 -19.31 -13.07
C ALA A 90 3.46 -19.42 -12.69
N GLY A 91 3.78 -19.92 -11.51
CA GLY A 91 5.17 -20.00 -11.03
C GLY A 91 5.80 -18.63 -10.77
N ALA A 92 4.98 -17.62 -10.45
CA ALA A 92 5.43 -16.25 -10.26
C ALA A 92 5.04 -15.72 -8.87
N PRO A 93 5.57 -16.33 -7.78
CA PRO A 93 5.18 -15.92 -6.43
C PRO A 93 5.61 -14.48 -6.13
N CYS A 94 4.82 -13.81 -5.29
CA CYS A 94 5.10 -12.48 -4.77
C CYS A 94 5.06 -12.52 -3.25
N GLY A 95 5.56 -11.46 -2.60
CA GLY A 95 5.49 -11.35 -1.15
C GLY A 95 4.03 -11.36 -0.67
N PRO A 96 3.74 -12.01 0.48
CA PRO A 96 2.35 -12.15 0.93
C PRO A 96 1.68 -10.79 1.24
N HIS A 97 2.38 -9.86 1.82
CA HIS A 97 1.81 -8.53 2.10
C HIS A 97 1.50 -7.78 0.80
N ASP A 98 2.36 -7.89 -0.21
CA ASP A 98 2.10 -7.26 -1.51
C ASP A 98 0.87 -7.86 -2.19
N MET A 99 0.69 -9.17 -2.10
CA MET A 99 -0.51 -9.83 -2.63
C MET A 99 -1.78 -9.41 -1.86
N GLN A 100 -1.67 -9.20 -0.57
CA GLN A 100 -2.79 -8.70 0.24
C GLN A 100 -3.16 -7.28 -0.18
N ILE A 101 -2.18 -6.39 -0.30
CA ILE A 101 -2.41 -5.01 -0.73
C ILE A 101 -2.99 -4.99 -2.15
N GLY A 102 -2.40 -5.75 -3.07
CA GLY A 102 -2.87 -5.83 -4.44
C GLY A 102 -4.30 -6.36 -4.55
N GLY A 103 -4.61 -7.43 -3.83
CA GLY A 103 -5.96 -7.99 -3.78
C GLY A 103 -6.96 -7.01 -3.19
N HIS A 104 -6.57 -6.29 -2.14
CA HIS A 104 -7.41 -5.27 -1.53
C HIS A 104 -7.72 -4.14 -2.51
N ALA A 105 -6.70 -3.61 -3.18
CA ALA A 105 -6.90 -2.56 -4.19
C ALA A 105 -7.80 -3.03 -5.32
N ARG A 106 -7.59 -4.25 -5.81
CA ARG A 106 -8.42 -4.84 -6.86
C ARG A 106 -9.88 -4.94 -6.43
N SER A 107 -10.13 -5.33 -5.18
CA SER A 107 -11.48 -5.48 -4.65
C SER A 107 -12.24 -4.16 -4.58
N GLU A 108 -11.52 -3.04 -4.50
CA GLU A 108 -12.10 -1.70 -4.42
C GLU A 108 -11.98 -0.92 -5.73
N GLY A 109 -11.42 -1.53 -6.78
CA GLY A 109 -11.23 -0.87 -8.07
C GLY A 109 -10.19 0.25 -8.04
N LEU A 110 -9.19 0.16 -7.16
CA LEU A 110 -8.19 1.20 -6.97
C LEU A 110 -6.88 0.85 -7.68
N VAL A 111 -6.09 1.88 -7.99
CA VAL A 111 -4.75 1.75 -8.54
C VAL A 111 -3.75 1.69 -7.38
N VAL A 112 -2.85 0.71 -7.40
CA VAL A 112 -1.76 0.62 -6.41
C VAL A 112 -0.63 1.56 -6.80
N ILE A 113 -0.19 2.39 -5.85
CA ILE A 113 0.99 3.22 -6.03
C ILE A 113 2.15 2.53 -5.33
N THR A 114 3.16 2.18 -6.10
CA THR A 114 4.28 1.35 -5.64
C THR A 114 5.55 1.66 -6.43
N ASN A 115 6.71 1.45 -5.81
CA ASN A 115 7.98 1.39 -6.55
C ASN A 115 8.37 -0.06 -6.87
N ASN A 116 7.56 -1.04 -6.48
CA ASN A 116 7.80 -2.46 -6.73
C ASN A 116 6.98 -2.95 -7.92
N MET A 117 7.15 -2.30 -9.07
CA MET A 117 6.41 -2.65 -10.29
C MET A 117 6.67 -4.07 -10.74
N ARG A 118 7.85 -4.61 -10.43
CA ARG A 118 8.20 -5.99 -10.80
C ARG A 118 7.21 -7.00 -10.24
N GLU A 119 6.80 -6.86 -8.98
CA GLU A 119 5.83 -7.77 -8.37
C GLU A 119 4.39 -7.40 -8.74
N PHE A 120 4.02 -6.14 -8.60
CA PHE A 120 2.62 -5.73 -8.81
C PHE A 120 2.17 -5.88 -10.26
N SER A 121 3.07 -5.72 -11.24
CA SER A 121 2.72 -5.89 -12.65
C SER A 121 2.40 -7.35 -13.02
N ARG A 122 2.81 -8.33 -12.20
CA ARG A 122 2.48 -9.73 -12.43
C ARG A 122 1.10 -10.11 -11.91
N MET A 123 0.54 -9.33 -11.01
CA MET A 123 -0.71 -9.66 -10.33
C MET A 123 -1.90 -9.50 -11.26
N PRO A 124 -2.74 -10.53 -11.41
CA PRO A 124 -3.86 -10.47 -12.36
C PRO A 124 -4.91 -9.45 -11.95
N GLY A 125 -5.33 -8.62 -12.89
CA GLY A 125 -6.39 -7.64 -12.69
C GLY A 125 -6.03 -6.45 -11.82
N ILE A 126 -4.76 -6.28 -11.48
CA ILE A 126 -4.29 -5.18 -10.64
C ILE A 126 -3.64 -4.12 -11.52
N ARG A 127 -4.04 -2.87 -11.29
CA ARG A 127 -3.43 -1.70 -11.93
C ARG A 127 -2.44 -1.08 -10.95
N ALA A 128 -1.26 -0.75 -11.42
CA ALA A 128 -0.21 -0.18 -10.58
C ALA A 128 0.51 0.95 -11.32
N GLU A 129 0.94 1.96 -10.55
CA GLU A 129 1.72 3.09 -11.04
C GLU A 129 2.87 3.36 -10.09
N ASN A 130 3.99 3.82 -10.63
CA ASN A 130 5.13 4.27 -9.84
C ASN A 130 5.22 5.80 -9.92
N TRP A 131 5.13 6.46 -8.76
CA TRP A 131 5.25 7.91 -8.66
C TRP A 131 6.63 8.34 -8.12
N ALA A 132 7.45 7.40 -7.71
CA ALA A 132 8.76 7.69 -7.12
C ALA A 132 9.84 7.99 -8.17
#